data_03b32bd251665027011f544d089afef7
#
_entry.id   03b32bd251665027011f544d089afef7
#
_cell.length_a   1.000
_cell.length_b   1.000
_cell.length_c   1.000
_cell.angle_alpha   90.00
_cell.angle_beta   90.00
_cell.angle_gamma   90.00
#
_symmetry.space_group_name_H-M   'P 1'
#
loop_
_entity.id
_entity.type
_entity.pdbx_description
1 polymer ?
#
loop_
_entity_poly.entity_id
_entity_poly.type
_entity_poly.pdbx_seq_one_letter_code
_entity_poly.pdbx_strand_id
1 'polypeptide(L)'
;NIGRIRHLYFAMDLRIEHCERRMSDEQYDESLHTAQSPFYFFMRNTNPRSPDYGLSLWVGVPSFDYRYERLSDEEYVQWDIGTATYIYAIPPRSIWGDVSFHDREWHSARLDLLPLIRRGVAAMQAKGQFVHTMPEDLELTGMNFGWEVPGTFDAGLQIRNLSIRIVE
;
A
#
# COMPACT_ATOMS: atom_id res chain seq x y z
N ASN A 1 15.55 -7.70 7.14
CA ASN A 1 16.46 -6.80 6.44
C ASN A 1 16.42 -7.08 4.95
N ILE A 2 16.02 -6.07 4.13
CA ILE A 2 15.80 -6.27 2.69
C ILE A 2 17.07 -6.38 1.85
N GLY A 3 18.21 -6.00 2.38
CA GLY A 3 19.51 -6.18 1.71
C GLY A 3 20.03 -7.61 1.73
N ARG A 4 19.48 -8.46 2.61
CA ARG A 4 19.92 -9.85 2.81
C ARG A 4 19.03 -10.88 2.15
N ILE A 5 17.93 -10.46 1.55
CA ILE A 5 16.96 -11.35 0.89
C ILE A 5 17.02 -11.20 -0.62
N ARG A 6 16.72 -12.27 -1.33
CA ARG A 6 16.64 -12.31 -2.79
C ARG A 6 15.24 -12.06 -3.30
N HIS A 7 14.25 -12.52 -2.56
CA HIS A 7 12.84 -12.35 -2.92
C HIS A 7 11.97 -12.15 -1.68
N LEU A 8 10.90 -11.37 -1.85
CA LEU A 8 9.83 -11.19 -0.89
C LEU A 8 8.50 -11.45 -1.61
N TYR A 9 8.10 -12.71 -1.68
CA TYR A 9 6.86 -13.08 -2.35
C TYR A 9 5.66 -12.74 -1.52
N PHE A 10 4.74 -12.01 -2.13
CA PHE A 10 3.43 -11.68 -1.59
C PHE A 10 2.34 -12.38 -2.39
N ALA A 11 1.36 -12.92 -1.69
CA ALA A 11 0.17 -13.49 -2.29
C ALA A 11 -1.06 -13.11 -1.48
N MET A 12 -2.13 -12.73 -2.16
CA MET A 12 -3.45 -12.47 -1.58
C MET A 12 -4.51 -12.60 -2.65
N ASP A 13 -5.66 -13.20 -2.31
CA ASP A 13 -6.88 -13.03 -3.07
C ASP A 13 -7.81 -12.11 -2.28
N LEU A 14 -8.40 -11.15 -2.95
CA LEU A 14 -9.29 -10.14 -2.39
C LEU A 14 -10.58 -10.08 -3.18
N ARG A 15 -11.69 -9.90 -2.48
CA ARG A 15 -13.00 -9.59 -3.05
C ARG A 15 -13.67 -8.51 -2.20
N ILE A 16 -14.23 -7.50 -2.84
CA ILE A 16 -15.15 -6.57 -2.19
C ILE A 16 -16.55 -7.19 -2.24
N GLU A 17 -17.16 -7.45 -1.10
CA GLU A 17 -18.51 -8.01 -1.04
C GLU A 17 -19.56 -6.95 -1.30
N HIS A 18 -19.40 -5.81 -0.65
CA HIS A 18 -20.23 -4.63 -0.83
C HIS A 18 -19.48 -3.37 -0.37
N CYS A 19 -19.87 -2.23 -0.90
CA CYS A 19 -19.49 -0.93 -0.39
C CYS A 19 -20.62 0.05 -0.73
N GLU A 20 -21.38 0.46 0.26
CA GLU A 20 -22.56 1.28 0.11
C GLU A 20 -22.40 2.56 0.94
N ARG A 21 -22.55 3.70 0.29
CA ARG A 21 -22.60 4.99 0.98
C ARG A 21 -23.91 5.09 1.77
N ARG A 22 -23.80 5.50 3.04
CA ARG A 22 -24.95 5.73 3.94
C ARG A 22 -25.24 7.21 4.18
N MET A 23 -24.49 8.10 3.55
CA MET A 23 -24.73 9.55 3.53
C MET A 23 -25.67 9.93 2.39
N SER A 24 -26.50 10.97 2.60
CA SER A 24 -27.28 11.59 1.52
C SER A 24 -26.37 12.31 0.53
N ASP A 25 -26.89 12.68 -0.64
CA ASP A 25 -26.12 13.40 -1.65
C ASP A 25 -25.70 14.79 -1.16
N GLU A 26 -26.51 15.44 -0.31
CA GLU A 26 -26.19 16.74 0.28
C GLU A 26 -25.07 16.66 1.32
N GLN A 27 -24.87 15.50 1.94
CA GLN A 27 -23.85 15.27 2.94
C GLN A 27 -22.53 14.75 2.34
N TYR A 28 -22.62 14.20 1.14
CA TYR A 28 -21.46 13.58 0.49
C TYR A 28 -20.58 14.63 -0.21
N ASP A 29 -19.30 14.61 0.15
CA ASP A 29 -18.26 15.38 -0.53
C ASP A 29 -17.18 14.38 -1.03
N GLU A 30 -17.08 14.23 -2.35
CA GLU A 30 -16.14 13.31 -2.99
C GLU A 30 -14.67 13.61 -2.65
N SER A 31 -14.35 14.86 -2.33
CA SER A 31 -12.99 15.25 -1.94
C SER A 31 -12.60 14.79 -0.54
N LEU A 32 -13.59 14.49 0.31
CA LEU A 32 -13.40 14.13 1.72
C LEU A 32 -13.82 12.69 2.03
N HIS A 33 -14.91 12.23 1.41
CA HIS A 33 -15.58 10.99 1.81
C HIS A 33 -15.29 9.84 0.84
N THR A 34 -14.78 8.76 1.38
CA THR A 34 -14.57 7.50 0.64
C THR A 34 -14.59 6.31 1.57
N ALA A 35 -14.58 5.13 0.99
CA ALA A 35 -14.15 3.88 1.62
C ALA A 35 -13.09 3.26 0.71
N GLN A 36 -11.91 3.04 1.24
CA GLN A 36 -10.79 2.45 0.50
C GLN A 36 -10.16 1.31 1.30
N SER A 37 -9.56 0.35 0.59
CA SER A 37 -8.92 -0.80 1.23
C SER A 37 -7.46 -0.94 0.80
N PRO A 38 -6.56 -0.20 1.42
CA PRO A 38 -5.13 -0.34 1.19
C PRO A 38 -4.52 -1.47 2.03
N PHE A 39 -3.47 -2.05 1.51
CA PHE A 39 -2.54 -2.88 2.27
C PHE A 39 -1.21 -2.14 2.35
N TYR A 40 -0.65 -1.98 3.55
CA TYR A 40 0.61 -1.30 3.76
C TYR A 40 1.66 -2.23 4.33
N PHE A 41 2.89 -2.12 3.79
CA PHE A 41 4.10 -2.69 4.36
C PHE A 41 4.95 -1.57 4.96
N PHE A 42 5.31 -1.70 6.23
CA PHE A 42 6.07 -0.67 6.95
C PHE A 42 7.56 -0.96 6.85
N MET A 43 8.27 -0.15 6.08
CA MET A 43 9.71 -0.19 5.96
C MET A 43 10.34 0.86 6.88
N ARG A 44 11.39 0.50 7.60
CA ARG A 44 12.09 1.42 8.50
C ARG A 44 13.60 1.23 8.41
N ASN A 45 14.35 2.34 8.43
CA ASN A 45 15.78 2.30 8.63
C ASN A 45 16.07 1.99 10.11
N THR A 46 16.64 0.83 10.36
CA THR A 46 16.96 0.33 11.72
C THR A 46 18.45 0.39 12.05
N ASN A 47 19.30 0.90 11.14
CA ASN A 47 20.72 1.04 11.38
C ASN A 47 21.03 2.27 12.27
N PRO A 48 21.44 2.08 13.55
CA PRO A 48 21.68 3.20 14.46
C PRO A 48 22.88 4.07 14.06
N ARG A 49 23.68 3.64 13.09
CA ARG A 49 24.81 4.40 12.55
C ARG A 49 24.46 5.20 11.30
N SER A 50 23.28 4.98 10.73
CA SER A 50 22.78 5.74 9.58
C SER A 50 22.27 7.12 10.03
N PRO A 51 22.61 8.20 9.33
CA PRO A 51 21.97 9.51 9.56
C PRO A 51 20.45 9.48 9.39
N ASP A 52 19.94 8.51 8.62
CA ASP A 52 18.51 8.29 8.36
C ASP A 52 17.86 7.32 9.37
N TYR A 53 18.56 7.00 10.50
CA TYR A 53 18.02 6.09 11.50
C TYR A 53 16.60 6.49 11.96
N GLY A 54 15.69 5.54 11.93
CA GLY A 54 14.32 5.74 12.37
C GLY A 54 13.37 6.26 11.30
N LEU A 55 13.87 6.75 10.14
CA LEU A 55 13.00 7.11 9.03
C LEU A 55 12.20 5.89 8.54
N SER A 56 10.96 6.13 8.19
CA SER A 56 10.04 5.08 7.72
C SER A 56 9.40 5.43 6.38
N LEU A 57 9.05 4.39 5.64
CA LEU A 57 8.31 4.43 4.39
C LEU A 57 7.20 3.38 4.45
N TRP A 58 5.98 3.77 4.19
CA TRP A 58 4.88 2.83 3.99
C TRP A 58 4.76 2.51 2.51
N VAL A 59 4.87 1.25 2.17
CA VAL A 59 4.70 0.76 0.80
C VAL A 59 3.27 0.26 0.66
N GLY A 60 2.46 1.01 -0.09
CA GLY A 60 1.04 0.76 -0.27
C GLY A 60 0.75 -0.14 -1.47
N VAL A 61 -0.11 -1.13 -1.25
CA VAL A 61 -0.74 -1.99 -2.26
C VAL A 61 -2.21 -1.58 -2.32
N PRO A 62 -2.57 -0.59 -3.15
CA PRO A 62 -3.95 -0.15 -3.27
C PRO A 62 -4.79 -1.21 -3.99
N SER A 63 -6.04 -1.38 -3.56
CA SER A 63 -6.96 -2.33 -4.19
C SER A 63 -8.28 -1.70 -4.59
N PHE A 64 -8.95 -1.00 -3.69
CA PHE A 64 -10.28 -0.44 -3.88
C PHE A 64 -10.36 0.98 -3.34
N ASP A 65 -11.09 1.84 -4.05
CA ASP A 65 -11.59 3.13 -3.57
C ASP A 65 -13.00 3.35 -4.15
N TYR A 66 -13.98 3.59 -3.29
CA TYR A 66 -15.38 3.77 -3.64
C TYR A 66 -15.61 4.78 -4.77
N ARG A 67 -14.76 5.82 -4.84
CA ARG A 67 -14.91 6.94 -5.79
C ARG A 67 -14.56 6.57 -7.23
N TYR A 68 -13.77 5.54 -7.43
CA TYR A 68 -13.16 5.25 -8.73
C TYR A 68 -13.45 3.82 -9.17
N GLU A 69 -14.05 3.67 -10.34
CA GLU A 69 -14.25 2.37 -10.97
C GLU A 69 -12.93 1.60 -11.14
N ARG A 70 -11.86 2.34 -11.43
CA ARG A 70 -10.48 1.85 -11.48
C ARG A 70 -9.57 2.86 -10.82
N LEU A 71 -8.65 2.38 -10.02
CA LEU A 71 -7.63 3.23 -9.41
C LEU A 71 -6.68 3.79 -10.46
N SER A 72 -6.17 5.01 -10.23
CA SER A 72 -5.09 5.57 -11.04
C SER A 72 -3.88 4.66 -11.00
N ASP A 73 -3.27 4.41 -12.16
CA ASP A 73 -2.05 3.59 -12.30
C ASP A 73 -0.78 4.44 -12.18
N GLU A 74 -0.89 5.61 -11.58
CA GLU A 74 0.25 6.50 -11.31
C GLU A 74 1.02 6.03 -10.08
N GLU A 75 2.33 5.94 -10.25
CA GLU A 75 3.26 5.76 -9.14
C GLU A 75 3.47 7.09 -8.42
N TYR A 76 3.29 7.12 -7.10
CA TYR A 76 3.56 8.33 -6.35
C TYR A 76 4.19 8.06 -4.97
N VAL A 77 4.93 9.06 -4.51
CA VAL A 77 5.39 9.17 -3.13
C VAL A 77 4.89 10.49 -2.57
N GLN A 78 4.18 10.43 -1.46
CA GLN A 78 3.68 11.61 -0.77
C GLN A 78 3.94 11.53 0.74
N TRP A 79 4.05 12.68 1.37
CA TRP A 79 4.03 12.81 2.82
C TRP A 79 2.58 12.70 3.31
N ASP A 80 2.33 11.80 4.24
CA ASP A 80 1.06 11.66 4.91
C ASP A 80 1.09 12.33 6.29
N ILE A 81 0.24 13.34 6.47
CA ILE A 81 0.17 14.12 7.70
C ILE A 81 -0.40 13.27 8.86
N GLY A 82 -1.34 12.38 8.55
CA GLY A 82 -2.02 11.56 9.56
C GLY A 82 -1.09 10.58 10.26
N THR A 83 -0.17 9.98 9.52
CA THR A 83 0.80 9.01 10.03
C THR A 83 2.20 9.60 10.25
N ALA A 84 2.41 10.86 9.85
CA ALA A 84 3.72 11.54 9.86
C ALA A 84 4.82 10.71 9.20
N THR A 85 4.51 10.10 8.05
CA THR A 85 5.44 9.29 7.27
C THR A 85 5.23 9.47 5.78
N TYR A 86 6.15 8.95 4.98
CA TYR A 86 5.97 8.88 3.54
C TYR A 86 5.23 7.61 3.16
N ILE A 87 4.32 7.73 2.19
CA ILE A 87 3.64 6.61 1.55
C ILE A 87 4.10 6.54 0.09
N TYR A 88 4.59 5.38 -0.30
CA TYR A 88 4.83 5.01 -1.69
C TYR A 88 3.69 4.11 -2.16
N ALA A 89 2.91 4.56 -3.11
CA ALA A 89 1.85 3.76 -3.72
C ALA A 89 2.38 3.02 -4.95
N ILE A 90 2.29 1.70 -4.92
CA ILE A 90 2.59 0.84 -6.06
C ILE A 90 1.46 0.99 -7.08
N PRO A 91 1.76 1.15 -8.39
CA PRO A 91 0.73 1.18 -9.42
C PRO A 91 -0.18 -0.06 -9.34
N PRO A 92 -1.51 0.10 -9.17
CA PRO A 92 -2.44 -1.03 -8.97
C PRO A 92 -2.38 -2.08 -10.07
N ARG A 93 -2.21 -1.67 -11.32
CA ARG A 93 -2.13 -2.58 -12.47
C ARG A 93 -0.93 -3.53 -12.41
N SER A 94 0.18 -3.11 -11.79
CA SER A 94 1.35 -3.97 -11.59
C SER A 94 1.11 -5.07 -10.55
N ILE A 95 0.05 -4.95 -9.76
CA ILE A 95 -0.31 -5.89 -8.68
C ILE A 95 -1.47 -6.78 -9.11
N TRP A 96 -2.56 -6.16 -9.57
CA TRP A 96 -3.85 -6.81 -9.81
C TRP A 96 -4.15 -7.03 -11.29
N GLY A 97 -3.38 -6.39 -12.20
CA GLY A 97 -3.74 -6.29 -13.61
C GLY A 97 -4.79 -5.20 -13.85
N ASP A 98 -5.47 -5.27 -14.98
CA ASP A 98 -6.50 -4.30 -15.37
C ASP A 98 -7.88 -4.73 -14.86
N VAL A 99 -8.09 -4.66 -13.55
CA VAL A 99 -9.32 -5.09 -12.89
C VAL A 99 -10.06 -3.94 -12.22
N SER A 100 -11.35 -4.15 -11.97
CA SER A 100 -12.18 -3.29 -11.12
C SER A 100 -12.72 -4.14 -9.97
N PHE A 101 -12.44 -3.74 -8.74
CA PHE A 101 -13.00 -4.42 -7.57
C PHE A 101 -14.49 -4.12 -7.34
N HIS A 102 -15.10 -3.22 -8.13
CA HIS A 102 -16.55 -3.00 -8.15
C HIS A 102 -17.33 -4.15 -8.80
N ASP A 103 -16.66 -5.04 -9.53
CA ASP A 103 -17.26 -6.26 -10.10
C ASP A 103 -17.63 -7.30 -9.04
N ARG A 104 -17.11 -7.15 -7.81
CA ARG A 104 -17.33 -8.05 -6.68
C ARG A 104 -16.78 -9.47 -6.89
N GLU A 105 -15.87 -9.63 -7.85
CA GLU A 105 -15.22 -10.90 -8.12
C GLU A 105 -13.92 -11.06 -7.31
N TRP A 106 -13.39 -12.27 -7.29
CA TRP A 106 -12.12 -12.57 -6.67
C TRP A 106 -10.97 -12.15 -7.58
N HIS A 107 -10.12 -11.25 -7.10
CA HIS A 107 -8.86 -10.87 -7.76
C HIS A 107 -7.66 -11.35 -6.96
N SER A 108 -6.61 -11.73 -7.66
CA SER A 108 -5.42 -12.35 -7.08
C SER A 108 -4.17 -11.52 -7.31
N ALA A 109 -3.45 -11.20 -6.25
CA ALA A 109 -2.08 -10.70 -6.31
C ALA A 109 -1.10 -11.85 -6.06
N ARG A 110 -0.08 -11.97 -6.91
CA ARG A 110 1.02 -12.93 -6.80
C ARG A 110 2.28 -12.29 -7.36
N LEU A 111 3.11 -11.72 -6.51
CA LEU A 111 4.26 -10.95 -6.97
C LEU A 111 5.43 -11.00 -6.00
N ASP A 112 6.62 -10.65 -6.52
CA ASP A 112 7.77 -10.32 -5.70
C ASP A 112 7.73 -8.84 -5.34
N LEU A 113 7.54 -8.52 -4.07
CA LEU A 113 7.48 -7.15 -3.57
C LEU A 113 8.85 -6.48 -3.50
N LEU A 114 9.94 -7.23 -3.43
CA LEU A 114 11.26 -6.66 -3.17
C LEU A 114 11.70 -5.64 -4.23
N PRO A 115 11.54 -5.89 -5.54
CA PRO A 115 11.83 -4.88 -6.57
C PRO A 115 10.98 -3.61 -6.42
N LEU A 116 9.71 -3.74 -6.02
CA LEU A 116 8.80 -2.61 -5.85
C LEU A 116 9.15 -1.78 -4.60
N ILE A 117 9.54 -2.43 -3.51
CA ILE A 117 10.05 -1.75 -2.32
C ILE A 117 11.32 -0.95 -2.66
N ARG A 118 12.26 -1.55 -3.36
CA ARG A 118 13.50 -0.88 -3.80
C ARG A 118 13.21 0.32 -4.69
N ARG A 119 12.23 0.22 -5.56
CA ARG A 119 11.76 1.32 -6.40
C ARG A 119 11.16 2.45 -5.57
N GLY A 120 10.35 2.16 -4.55
CA GLY A 120 9.84 3.14 -3.60
C GLY A 120 10.95 3.86 -2.84
N VAL A 121 11.98 3.14 -2.39
CA VAL A 121 13.17 3.74 -1.75
C VAL A 121 13.91 4.66 -2.73
N ALA A 122 14.11 4.24 -3.98
CA ALA A 122 14.74 5.07 -5.00
C ALA A 122 13.92 6.34 -5.29
N ALA A 123 12.59 6.24 -5.32
CA ALA A 123 11.70 7.40 -5.48
C ALA A 123 11.81 8.38 -4.30
N MET A 124 12.00 7.87 -3.07
CA MET A 124 12.29 8.69 -1.89
C MET A 124 13.64 9.39 -2.01
N GLN A 125 14.67 8.68 -2.44
CA GLN A 125 16.01 9.23 -2.63
C GLN A 125 16.03 10.34 -3.68
N ALA A 126 15.26 10.18 -4.77
CA ALA A 126 15.08 11.21 -5.79
C ALA A 126 14.44 12.51 -5.25
N LYS A 127 13.70 12.41 -4.14
CA LYS A 127 13.09 13.55 -3.41
C LYS A 127 13.99 14.09 -2.28
N GLY A 128 15.23 13.61 -2.18
CA GLY A 128 16.17 14.02 -1.14
C GLY A 128 15.89 13.43 0.24
N GLN A 129 15.07 12.38 0.31
CA GLN A 129 14.82 11.61 1.53
C GLN A 129 15.56 10.27 1.47
N PHE A 130 15.85 9.66 2.61
CA PHE A 130 16.56 8.35 2.66
C PHE A 130 17.92 8.34 1.94
N VAL A 131 18.55 9.51 1.81
CA VAL A 131 19.78 9.67 0.99
C VAL A 131 20.98 8.91 1.56
N HIS A 132 20.94 8.57 2.85
CA HIS A 132 21.97 7.80 3.55
C HIS A 132 21.50 6.37 3.88
N THR A 133 20.34 5.95 3.33
CA THR A 133 19.78 4.63 3.60
C THR A 133 20.21 3.64 2.52
N MET A 134 20.86 2.58 2.94
CA MET A 134 21.18 1.44 2.09
C MET A 134 20.12 0.34 2.25
N PRO A 135 19.96 -0.56 1.28
CA PRO A 135 19.02 -1.70 1.43
C PRO A 135 19.23 -2.53 2.69
N GLU A 136 20.49 -2.63 3.15
CA GLU A 136 20.88 -3.34 4.37
C GLU A 136 20.42 -2.64 5.66
N ASP A 137 20.05 -1.37 5.59
CA ASP A 137 19.56 -0.60 6.72
C ASP A 137 18.05 -0.74 6.91
N LEU A 138 17.34 -1.24 5.88
CA LEU A 138 15.89 -1.32 5.87
C LEU A 138 15.37 -2.67 6.35
N GLU A 139 14.38 -2.61 7.21
CA GLU A 139 13.62 -3.77 7.67
C GLU A 139 12.14 -3.59 7.41
N LEU A 140 11.47 -4.71 7.11
CA LEU A 140 10.02 -4.81 7.16
C LEU A 140 9.64 -4.95 8.64
N THR A 141 9.08 -3.89 9.21
CA THR A 141 8.77 -3.81 10.65
C THR A 141 7.32 -4.12 10.97
N GLY A 142 6.47 -4.16 9.98
CA GLY A 142 5.06 -4.47 10.16
C GLY A 142 4.27 -4.35 8.87
N MET A 143 2.99 -4.63 8.98
CA MET A 143 2.01 -4.46 7.90
C MET A 143 0.64 -4.14 8.48
N ASN A 144 -0.18 -3.48 7.67
CA ASN A 144 -1.57 -3.18 7.97
C ASN A 144 -2.44 -3.45 6.75
N PHE A 145 -3.63 -3.96 6.98
CA PHE A 145 -4.66 -4.14 5.96
C PHE A 145 -6.03 -3.91 6.57
N GLY A 146 -6.89 -3.21 5.86
CA GLY A 146 -8.26 -2.97 6.30
C GLY A 146 -8.94 -1.88 5.50
N TRP A 147 -10.04 -1.42 6.06
CA TRP A 147 -10.78 -0.30 5.54
C TRP A 147 -10.29 1.03 6.13
N GLU A 148 -10.11 2.02 5.26
CA GLU A 148 -10.02 3.43 5.62
C GLU A 148 -11.31 4.11 5.14
N VAL A 149 -12.11 4.62 6.08
CA VAL A 149 -13.48 5.09 5.80
C VAL A 149 -13.71 6.48 6.35
N PRO A 150 -13.17 7.52 5.71
CA PRO A 150 -13.62 8.89 6.00
C PRO A 150 -15.04 9.09 5.46
N GLY A 151 -16.01 9.12 6.37
CA GLY A 151 -17.45 9.20 6.07
C GLY A 151 -18.24 8.04 6.67
N THR A 152 -19.47 7.84 6.18
CA THR A 152 -20.35 6.77 6.64
C THR A 152 -20.65 5.81 5.49
N PHE A 153 -20.06 4.63 5.55
CA PHE A 153 -20.24 3.57 4.57
C PHE A 153 -20.55 2.24 5.28
N ASP A 154 -21.28 1.40 4.59
CA ASP A 154 -21.44 -0.01 4.91
C ASP A 154 -20.57 -0.78 3.91
N ALA A 155 -19.50 -1.38 4.40
CA ALA A 155 -18.49 -1.98 3.53
C ALA A 155 -17.98 -3.32 4.08
N GLY A 156 -17.89 -4.30 3.19
CA GLY A 156 -17.39 -5.64 3.49
C GLY A 156 -16.43 -6.13 2.42
N LEU A 157 -15.38 -6.81 2.85
CA LEU A 157 -14.43 -7.49 1.98
C LEU A 157 -14.10 -8.88 2.51
N GLN A 158 -13.60 -9.71 1.63
CA GLN A 158 -13.07 -11.02 1.98
C GLN A 158 -11.65 -11.15 1.45
N ILE A 159 -10.80 -11.78 2.24
CA ILE A 159 -9.46 -12.18 1.84
C ILE A 159 -9.27 -13.68 2.00
N ARG A 160 -8.44 -14.26 1.15
CA ARG A 160 -7.95 -15.63 1.28
C ARG A 160 -6.55 -15.76 0.70
N ASN A 161 -5.89 -16.87 0.99
CA ASN A 161 -4.54 -17.18 0.48
C ASN A 161 -3.50 -16.07 0.77
N LEU A 162 -3.70 -15.29 1.84
CA LEU A 162 -2.73 -14.29 2.27
C LEU A 162 -1.45 -14.99 2.73
N SER A 163 -0.34 -14.66 2.09
CA SER A 163 0.97 -15.16 2.49
C SER A 163 2.09 -14.20 2.14
N ILE A 164 3.13 -14.20 2.97
CA ILE A 164 4.41 -13.53 2.73
C ILE A 164 5.51 -14.58 2.91
N ARG A 165 6.34 -14.73 1.89
CA ARG A 165 7.45 -15.67 1.90
C ARG A 165 8.76 -14.99 1.55
N ILE A 166 9.72 -15.11 2.43
CA ILE A 166 11.09 -14.60 2.25
C ILE A 166 11.97 -15.71 1.67
N VAL A 167 12.83 -15.33 0.73
CA VAL A 167 13.90 -16.19 0.19
C VAL A 167 15.22 -15.44 0.36
N GLU A 168 16.14 -16.02 1.11
CA GLU A 168 17.51 -15.53 1.34
C GLU A 168 18.46 -15.92 0.21
#